data_af7a35f5d5fa436a89760906aa1155eb
#
_entry.id   af7a35f5d5fa436a89760906aa1155eb
#
_cell.length_a   1.000
_cell.length_b   1.000
_cell.length_c   1.000
_cell.angle_alpha   90.00
_cell.angle_beta   90.00
_cell.angle_gamma   90.00
#
_symmetry.space_group_name_H-M   'P 1'
#
loop_
_entity.id
_entity.type
_entity.pdbx_description
1 polymer ?
#
loop_
_entity_poly.entity_id
_entity_poly.type
_entity_poly.pdbx_seq_one_letter_code
_entity_poly.pdbx_strand_id
1 'polypeptide(L)'
;MKREIHILMLEDDSSDAELTKYALRKGGLNFSLARVESKEEYVQQLQNRPPTLILSDYSLPGFNGHDALEIALDKCPETPFIFVTGTMGEEVAIETLKSGATDYVLKTRLSRLMPAVARALREAEERAQHRRAEEQLRESHEQLRALSVYLQSVREEERTRIAREVHDELGQALTSCKLDLSWIASKLPGDLKPLVDKARALTEHIDSTIQTVRRISSELRPGVLDHLGLVAAI
;
A
#
# COMPACT_ATOMS: atom_id res chain seq x y z
N MET A 1 9.06 -16.97 19.44
CA MET A 1 10.48 -17.45 19.33
C MET A 1 11.35 -16.20 19.19
N LYS A 2 12.33 -15.97 20.08
CA LYS A 2 13.31 -14.89 19.88
C LYS A 2 14.11 -15.20 18.61
N ARG A 3 14.07 -14.31 17.64
CA ARG A 3 14.81 -14.44 16.38
C ARG A 3 16.29 -14.50 16.71
N GLU A 4 17.02 -15.45 16.17
CA GLU A 4 18.48 -15.52 16.32
C GLU A 4 19.10 -14.31 15.65
N ILE A 5 19.90 -13.55 16.40
CA ILE A 5 20.55 -12.34 15.90
C ILE A 5 21.82 -12.77 15.20
N HIS A 6 21.95 -12.42 13.92
CA HIS A 6 23.18 -12.66 13.17
C HIS A 6 24.05 -11.39 13.18
N ILE A 7 25.22 -11.46 13.80
CA ILE A 7 26.19 -10.38 13.91
C ILE A 7 27.32 -10.61 12.93
N LEU A 8 27.60 -9.63 12.10
CA LEU A 8 28.80 -9.55 11.28
C LEU A 8 29.81 -8.65 11.98
N MET A 9 30.97 -9.18 12.31
CA MET A 9 32.01 -8.43 13.00
C MET A 9 33.22 -8.26 12.07
N LEU A 10 33.60 -7.03 11.87
CA LEU A 10 34.79 -6.64 11.11
C LEU A 10 35.88 -6.25 12.12
N GLU A 11 36.85 -7.12 12.35
CA GLU A 11 37.87 -7.02 13.40
C GLU A 11 39.07 -7.91 13.04
N ASP A 12 40.25 -7.32 12.97
CA ASP A 12 41.50 -8.07 12.66
C ASP A 12 42.18 -8.67 13.89
N ASP A 13 41.98 -8.07 15.08
CA ASP A 13 42.50 -8.61 16.33
C ASP A 13 41.57 -9.69 16.94
N SER A 14 42.04 -10.90 17.02
CA SER A 14 41.28 -12.02 17.59
C SER A 14 40.97 -11.84 19.07
N SER A 15 41.84 -11.15 19.83
CA SER A 15 41.66 -10.91 21.27
C SER A 15 40.52 -9.90 21.49
N ASP A 16 40.47 -8.83 20.70
CA ASP A 16 39.43 -7.83 20.75
C ASP A 16 38.06 -8.39 20.29
N ALA A 17 38.09 -9.27 19.29
CA ALA A 17 36.90 -9.99 18.85
C ALA A 17 36.32 -10.89 19.97
N GLU A 18 37.17 -11.64 20.69
CA GLU A 18 36.72 -12.49 21.82
C GLU A 18 36.23 -11.64 23.01
N LEU A 19 36.88 -10.51 23.30
CA LEU A 19 36.38 -9.57 24.34
C LEU A 19 35.00 -9.02 24.00
N THR A 20 34.80 -8.60 22.77
CA THR A 20 33.52 -8.10 22.27
C THR A 20 32.44 -9.18 22.34
N LYS A 21 32.76 -10.39 21.89
CA LYS A 21 31.88 -11.56 21.96
C LYS A 21 31.53 -11.96 23.41
N TYR A 22 32.50 -11.90 24.31
CA TYR A 22 32.26 -12.11 25.74
C TYR A 22 31.31 -11.07 26.34
N ALA A 23 31.50 -9.77 26.00
CA ALA A 23 30.64 -8.69 26.47
C ALA A 23 29.18 -8.88 26.01
N LEU A 24 28.96 -9.30 24.75
CA LEU A 24 27.64 -9.59 24.21
C LEU A 24 26.98 -10.80 24.90
N ARG A 25 27.71 -11.89 25.12
CA ARG A 25 27.21 -13.08 25.83
C ARG A 25 26.85 -12.76 27.28
N LYS A 26 27.72 -12.05 27.99
CA LYS A 26 27.47 -11.61 29.36
C LYS A 26 26.20 -10.75 29.48
N GLY A 27 25.87 -10.00 28.43
CA GLY A 27 24.63 -9.23 28.35
C GLY A 27 23.39 -10.07 28.03
N GLY A 28 23.51 -11.39 27.89
CA GLY A 28 22.36 -12.29 27.64
C GLY A 28 21.85 -12.30 26.21
N LEU A 29 22.63 -11.81 25.25
CA LEU A 29 22.27 -11.85 23.85
C LEU A 29 22.46 -13.26 23.28
N ASN A 30 21.44 -13.78 22.59
CA ASN A 30 21.54 -15.02 21.82
C ASN A 30 21.82 -14.68 20.36
N PHE A 31 22.99 -15.02 19.86
CA PHE A 31 23.45 -14.62 18.53
C PHE A 31 24.36 -15.65 17.87
N SER A 32 24.38 -15.67 16.54
CA SER A 32 25.46 -16.20 15.73
C SER A 32 26.37 -15.03 15.29
N LEU A 33 27.67 -15.28 15.23
CA LEU A 33 28.67 -14.27 14.87
C LEU A 33 29.56 -14.80 13.76
N ALA A 34 29.66 -14.01 12.68
CA ALA A 34 30.66 -14.18 11.64
C ALA A 34 31.71 -13.06 11.81
N ARG A 35 32.99 -13.45 11.97
CA ARG A 35 34.11 -12.51 11.97
C ARG A 35 34.76 -12.50 10.59
N VAL A 36 35.06 -11.31 10.10
CA VAL A 36 35.77 -11.08 8.84
C VAL A 36 36.90 -10.07 9.06
N GLU A 37 37.96 -10.20 8.28
CA GLU A 37 39.18 -9.41 8.42
C GLU A 37 39.50 -8.61 7.14
N SER A 38 38.85 -8.95 6.01
CA SER A 38 39.08 -8.34 4.71
C SER A 38 37.81 -7.73 4.11
N LYS A 39 38.00 -6.80 3.18
CA LYS A 39 36.91 -6.19 2.40
C LYS A 39 36.14 -7.22 1.60
N GLU A 40 36.84 -8.16 0.98
CA GLU A 40 36.28 -9.20 0.12
C GLU A 40 35.34 -10.12 0.93
N GLU A 41 35.81 -10.60 2.09
CA GLU A 41 34.99 -11.42 2.99
C GLU A 41 33.77 -10.63 3.51
N TYR A 42 33.98 -9.37 3.87
CA TYR A 42 32.90 -8.49 4.34
C TYR A 42 31.78 -8.35 3.30
N VAL A 43 32.15 -8.00 2.07
CA VAL A 43 31.17 -7.87 0.97
C VAL A 43 30.48 -9.21 0.67
N GLN A 44 31.22 -10.32 0.69
CA GLN A 44 30.67 -11.63 0.47
C GLN A 44 29.66 -12.04 1.55
N GLN A 45 29.96 -11.74 2.82
CA GLN A 45 29.02 -12.02 3.93
C GLN A 45 27.76 -11.16 3.84
N LEU A 46 27.86 -9.88 3.51
CA LEU A 46 26.71 -9.01 3.32
C LEU A 46 25.75 -9.51 2.23
N GLN A 47 26.30 -10.10 1.15
CA GLN A 47 25.50 -10.64 0.03
C GLN A 47 24.87 -12.00 0.35
N ASN A 48 25.65 -12.91 0.95
CA ASN A 48 25.22 -14.29 1.17
C ASN A 48 24.25 -14.42 2.35
N ARG A 49 24.49 -13.65 3.41
CA ARG A 49 23.69 -13.71 4.64
C ARG A 49 23.61 -12.32 5.28
N PRO A 50 22.64 -11.49 4.88
CA PRO A 50 22.49 -10.16 5.45
C PRO A 50 22.44 -10.18 6.99
N PRO A 51 23.31 -9.42 7.67
CA PRO A 51 23.38 -9.43 9.13
C PRO A 51 22.23 -8.67 9.77
N THR A 52 21.93 -8.99 11.01
CA THR A 52 20.98 -8.23 11.85
C THR A 52 21.66 -7.04 12.52
N LEU A 53 22.98 -7.11 12.68
CA LEU A 53 23.84 -6.08 13.28
C LEU A 53 25.23 -6.19 12.70
N ILE A 54 25.86 -5.05 12.44
CA ILE A 54 27.28 -4.97 12.06
C ILE A 54 28.03 -4.32 13.22
N LEU A 55 29.12 -4.95 13.61
CA LEU A 55 30.13 -4.39 14.52
C LEU A 55 31.43 -4.26 13.75
N SER A 56 32.04 -3.09 13.74
CA SER A 56 33.28 -2.85 13.00
C SER A 56 34.30 -2.12 13.85
N ASP A 57 35.53 -2.58 13.83
CA ASP A 57 36.62 -1.66 14.22
C ASP A 57 36.71 -0.52 13.21
N TYR A 58 37.14 0.60 13.68
CA TYR A 58 37.38 1.77 12.84
C TYR A 58 38.71 1.68 12.06
N SER A 59 39.75 1.11 12.70
CA SER A 59 41.11 1.04 12.18
C SER A 59 41.47 -0.39 11.81
N LEU A 60 41.33 -0.76 10.54
CA LEU A 60 41.66 -2.06 10.00
C LEU A 60 42.82 -1.95 8.99
N PRO A 61 43.69 -2.95 8.89
CA PRO A 61 44.75 -2.97 7.89
C PRO A 61 44.19 -3.04 6.46
N GLY A 62 44.49 -2.02 5.65
CA GLY A 62 44.09 -2.01 4.22
C GLY A 62 42.64 -1.77 3.90
N PHE A 63 41.79 -1.66 4.92
CA PHE A 63 40.33 -1.38 4.77
C PHE A 63 39.83 -0.66 6.01
N ASN A 64 39.39 0.57 5.89
CA ASN A 64 38.93 1.33 7.05
C ASN A 64 37.43 1.14 7.37
N GLY A 65 37.10 1.41 8.61
CA GLY A 65 35.70 1.24 9.06
C GLY A 65 34.72 2.20 8.37
N HIS A 66 35.16 3.34 7.87
CA HIS A 66 34.35 4.28 7.12
C HIS A 66 33.91 3.69 5.77
N ASP A 67 34.83 3.09 5.02
CA ASP A 67 34.52 2.40 3.78
C ASP A 67 33.57 1.21 4.04
N ALA A 68 33.73 0.53 5.19
CA ALA A 68 32.83 -0.55 5.60
C ALA A 68 31.40 -0.04 5.85
N LEU A 69 31.28 1.12 6.47
CA LEU A 69 30.00 1.78 6.69
C LEU A 69 29.32 2.17 5.37
N GLU A 70 30.06 2.78 4.43
CA GLU A 70 29.50 3.14 3.11
C GLU A 70 28.99 1.91 2.36
N ILE A 71 29.73 0.81 2.36
CA ILE A 71 29.30 -0.45 1.75
C ILE A 71 28.05 -1.02 2.45
N ALA A 72 27.99 -0.92 3.78
CA ALA A 72 26.80 -1.37 4.53
C ALA A 72 25.57 -0.54 4.19
N LEU A 73 25.70 0.78 4.09
CA LEU A 73 24.60 1.68 3.74
C LEU A 73 24.07 1.43 2.31
N ASP A 74 24.96 1.06 1.37
CA ASP A 74 24.55 0.68 0.01
C ASP A 74 23.82 -0.67 -0.04
N LYS A 75 24.37 -1.70 0.63
CA LYS A 75 23.89 -3.08 0.47
C LYS A 75 22.82 -3.51 1.48
N CYS A 76 22.84 -2.95 2.69
CA CYS A 76 21.91 -3.28 3.78
C CYS A 76 21.63 -2.04 4.66
N PRO A 77 20.99 -1.00 4.10
CA PRO A 77 20.77 0.31 4.75
C PRO A 77 19.97 0.22 6.06
N GLU A 78 19.28 -0.87 6.25
CA GLU A 78 18.42 -1.11 7.42
C GLU A 78 19.17 -1.77 8.58
N THR A 79 20.35 -2.33 8.31
CA THR A 79 21.11 -3.03 9.32
C THR A 79 21.87 -2.03 10.19
N PRO A 80 21.65 -2.02 11.51
CA PRO A 80 22.39 -1.13 12.38
C PRO A 80 23.89 -1.42 12.34
N PHE A 81 24.66 -0.34 12.30
CA PHE A 81 26.13 -0.39 12.24
C PHE A 81 26.71 0.32 13.46
N ILE A 82 27.51 -0.39 14.26
CA ILE A 82 28.12 0.12 15.48
C ILE A 82 29.64 -0.03 15.36
N PHE A 83 30.36 1.07 15.58
CA PHE A 83 31.80 1.01 15.70
C PHE A 83 32.22 0.55 17.10
N VAL A 84 33.22 -0.37 17.15
CA VAL A 84 33.86 -0.82 18.38
C VAL A 84 35.36 -0.55 18.24
N THR A 85 35.85 0.55 18.78
CA THR A 85 37.20 1.05 18.49
C THR A 85 38.03 1.31 19.76
N GLY A 86 39.33 1.11 19.64
CA GLY A 86 40.27 1.34 20.75
C GLY A 86 40.49 2.82 21.09
N THR A 87 40.68 3.65 20.05
CA THR A 87 40.91 5.10 20.18
C THR A 87 40.15 5.81 19.06
N MET A 88 39.23 6.66 19.43
CA MET A 88 38.54 7.52 18.48
C MET A 88 38.50 8.92 19.09
N GLY A 89 38.99 9.90 18.36
CA GLY A 89 38.85 11.31 18.75
C GLY A 89 37.37 11.70 18.75
N GLU A 90 37.02 12.65 19.60
CA GLU A 90 35.60 13.09 19.73
C GLU A 90 35.03 13.61 18.39
N GLU A 91 35.88 14.29 17.60
CA GLU A 91 35.52 14.79 16.27
C GLU A 91 35.20 13.67 15.29
N VAL A 92 36.01 12.60 15.25
CA VAL A 92 35.82 11.42 14.39
C VAL A 92 34.56 10.65 14.79
N ALA A 93 34.27 10.53 16.08
CA ALA A 93 33.06 9.91 16.57
C ALA A 93 31.79 10.65 16.09
N ILE A 94 31.80 11.98 16.14
CA ILE A 94 30.69 12.82 15.67
C ILE A 94 30.53 12.69 14.15
N GLU A 95 31.62 12.71 13.38
CA GLU A 95 31.58 12.56 11.93
C GLU A 95 31.02 11.18 11.52
N THR A 96 31.44 10.14 12.18
CA THR A 96 30.98 8.76 11.93
C THR A 96 29.47 8.61 12.14
N LEU A 97 28.91 9.22 13.20
CA LEU A 97 27.47 9.23 13.43
C LEU A 97 26.72 10.04 12.36
N LYS A 98 27.28 11.17 11.92
CA LYS A 98 26.71 11.95 10.82
C LYS A 98 26.74 11.20 9.49
N SER A 99 27.72 10.34 9.27
CA SER A 99 27.85 9.51 8.08
C SER A 99 26.91 8.30 8.05
N GLY A 100 26.11 8.08 9.11
CA GLY A 100 25.06 7.06 9.13
C GLY A 100 25.33 5.87 10.05
N ALA A 101 26.43 5.86 10.83
CA ALA A 101 26.60 4.85 11.88
C ALA A 101 25.52 5.00 12.96
N THR A 102 25.04 3.88 13.47
CA THR A 102 24.00 3.88 14.51
C THR A 102 24.55 4.31 15.86
N ASP A 103 25.76 3.87 16.20
CA ASP A 103 26.44 4.20 17.46
C ASP A 103 27.94 3.89 17.37
N TYR A 104 28.68 4.26 18.43
CA TYR A 104 30.06 3.83 18.66
C TYR A 104 30.28 3.42 20.10
N VAL A 105 31.22 2.50 20.32
CA VAL A 105 31.61 2.01 21.63
C VAL A 105 33.14 1.91 21.70
N LEU A 106 33.71 2.46 22.77
CA LEU A 106 35.15 2.32 23.00
C LEU A 106 35.47 0.94 23.55
N LYS A 107 36.53 0.28 23.02
CA LYS A 107 37.05 -1.03 23.51
C LYS A 107 37.42 -1.01 24.99
N THR A 108 37.79 0.19 25.51
CA THR A 108 38.03 0.42 26.95
C THR A 108 36.74 0.48 27.79
N ARG A 109 35.56 0.58 27.15
CA ARG A 109 34.25 0.69 27.83
C ARG A 109 33.21 -0.25 27.24
N LEU A 110 33.54 -1.51 27.07
CA LEU A 110 32.66 -2.56 26.52
C LEU A 110 31.39 -2.79 27.36
N SER A 111 31.32 -2.26 28.59
CA SER A 111 30.06 -2.27 29.36
C SER A 111 28.93 -1.47 28.68
N ARG A 112 29.24 -0.54 27.76
CA ARG A 112 28.27 0.22 26.97
C ARG A 112 27.80 -0.52 25.72
N LEU A 113 28.48 -1.61 25.31
CA LEU A 113 28.17 -2.33 24.08
C LEU A 113 26.75 -2.91 24.09
N MET A 114 26.37 -3.61 25.16
CA MET A 114 25.02 -4.19 25.25
C MET A 114 23.89 -3.16 25.22
N PRO A 115 23.95 -2.06 26.00
CA PRO A 115 22.97 -0.97 25.87
C PRO A 115 22.88 -0.39 24.45
N ALA A 116 24.02 -0.18 23.77
CA ALA A 116 24.08 0.32 22.40
C ALA A 116 23.42 -0.65 21.40
N VAL A 117 23.80 -1.94 21.47
CA VAL A 117 23.24 -3.02 20.63
C VAL A 117 21.74 -3.16 20.86
N ALA A 118 21.29 -3.21 22.12
CA ALA A 118 19.86 -3.35 22.43
C ALA A 118 19.03 -2.18 21.90
N ARG A 119 19.55 -0.95 21.99
CA ARG A 119 18.90 0.23 21.42
C ARG A 119 18.86 0.15 19.90
N ALA A 120 20.00 -0.12 19.25
CA ALA A 120 20.11 -0.18 17.80
C ALA A 120 19.18 -1.26 17.17
N LEU A 121 19.11 -2.44 17.78
CA LEU A 121 18.22 -3.52 17.32
C LEU A 121 16.74 -3.17 17.51
N ARG A 122 16.39 -2.52 18.61
CA ARG A 122 14.99 -2.06 18.84
C ARG A 122 14.58 -1.01 17.81
N GLU A 123 15.41 0.02 17.60
CA GLU A 123 15.13 1.06 16.62
C GLU A 123 15.04 0.51 15.19
N ALA A 124 15.88 -0.46 14.84
CA ALA A 124 15.82 -1.14 13.54
C ALA A 124 14.51 -1.95 13.39
N GLU A 125 14.09 -2.67 14.43
CA GLU A 125 12.84 -3.43 14.41
C GLU A 125 11.62 -2.50 14.32
N GLU A 126 11.59 -1.39 15.07
CA GLU A 126 10.52 -0.38 15.00
C GLU A 126 10.42 0.23 13.59
N ARG A 127 11.55 0.59 12.96
CA ARG A 127 11.58 1.08 11.56
C ARG A 127 11.06 0.02 10.58
N ALA A 128 11.46 -1.23 10.75
CA ALA A 128 11.00 -2.32 9.89
C ALA A 128 9.50 -2.59 10.05
N GLN A 129 8.96 -2.51 11.26
CA GLN A 129 7.52 -2.64 11.52
C GLN A 129 6.72 -1.50 10.91
N HIS A 130 7.20 -0.27 11.06
CA HIS A 130 6.55 0.92 10.49
C HIS A 130 6.43 0.82 8.96
N ARG A 131 7.52 0.47 8.28
CA ARG A 131 7.49 0.29 6.83
C ARG A 131 6.54 -0.82 6.37
N ARG A 132 6.52 -1.97 7.06
CA ARG A 132 5.57 -3.03 6.75
C ARG A 132 4.13 -2.58 6.89
N ALA A 133 3.84 -1.81 7.94
CA ALA A 133 2.50 -1.25 8.16
C ALA A 133 2.12 -0.23 7.07
N GLU A 134 3.05 0.63 6.68
CA GLU A 134 2.84 1.60 5.58
C GLU A 134 2.58 0.89 4.25
N GLU A 135 3.37 -0.14 3.92
CA GLU A 135 3.18 -0.91 2.69
C GLU A 135 1.83 -1.64 2.67
N GLN A 136 1.45 -2.29 3.79
CA GLN A 136 0.13 -2.93 3.92
C GLN A 136 -1.02 -1.93 3.79
N LEU A 137 -0.86 -0.75 4.38
CA LEU A 137 -1.85 0.32 4.25
C LEU A 137 -1.98 0.80 2.81
N ARG A 138 -0.85 0.99 2.11
CA ARG A 138 -0.82 1.39 0.70
C ARG A 138 -1.52 0.35 -0.18
N GLU A 139 -1.19 -0.94 -0.02
CA GLU A 139 -1.84 -2.04 -0.75
C GLU A 139 -3.35 -2.09 -0.50
N SER A 140 -3.77 -1.94 0.76
CA SER A 140 -5.18 -1.90 1.13
C SER A 140 -5.92 -0.72 0.48
N HIS A 141 -5.31 0.46 0.47
CA HIS A 141 -5.87 1.64 -0.20
C HIS A 141 -6.03 1.44 -1.72
N GLU A 142 -5.05 0.83 -2.37
CA GLU A 142 -5.12 0.52 -3.81
C GLU A 142 -6.25 -0.46 -4.12
N GLN A 143 -6.41 -1.50 -3.30
CA GLN A 143 -7.51 -2.47 -3.43
C GLN A 143 -8.89 -1.82 -3.22
N LEU A 144 -9.03 -0.96 -2.21
CA LEU A 144 -10.28 -0.23 -1.97
C LEU A 144 -10.63 0.72 -3.12
N ARG A 145 -9.64 1.40 -3.69
CA ARG A 145 -9.85 2.25 -4.88
C ARG A 145 -10.31 1.44 -6.09
N ALA A 146 -9.64 0.32 -6.37
CA ALA A 146 -10.01 -0.56 -7.46
C ALA A 146 -11.43 -1.11 -7.30
N LEU A 147 -11.78 -1.55 -6.09
CA LEU A 147 -13.13 -2.03 -5.76
C LEU A 147 -14.18 -0.91 -5.92
N SER A 148 -13.88 0.31 -5.47
CA SER A 148 -14.79 1.46 -5.62
C SER A 148 -15.09 1.77 -7.07
N VAL A 149 -14.06 1.80 -7.94
CA VAL A 149 -14.23 2.00 -9.38
C VAL A 149 -15.05 0.87 -10.00
N TYR A 150 -14.76 -0.37 -9.64
CA TYR A 150 -15.53 -1.53 -10.12
C TYR A 150 -17.01 -1.46 -9.71
N LEU A 151 -17.31 -1.14 -8.45
CA LEU A 151 -18.68 -1.01 -7.98
C LEU A 151 -19.44 0.14 -8.67
N GLN A 152 -18.74 1.25 -8.98
CA GLN A 152 -19.34 2.33 -9.74
C GLN A 152 -19.70 1.88 -11.17
N SER A 153 -18.81 1.14 -11.85
CA SER A 153 -19.11 0.64 -13.21
C SER A 153 -20.28 -0.35 -13.22
N VAL A 154 -20.29 -1.30 -12.29
CA VAL A 154 -21.40 -2.27 -12.16
C VAL A 154 -22.72 -1.55 -11.87
N ARG A 155 -22.69 -0.55 -11.00
CA ARG A 155 -23.89 0.24 -10.69
C ARG A 155 -24.41 1.00 -11.90
N GLU A 156 -23.52 1.57 -12.72
CA GLU A 156 -23.91 2.30 -13.91
C GLU A 156 -24.45 1.38 -15.01
N GLU A 157 -23.84 0.23 -15.21
CA GLU A 157 -24.34 -0.82 -16.09
C GLU A 157 -25.74 -1.29 -15.69
N GLU A 158 -25.95 -1.54 -14.40
CA GLU A 158 -27.25 -1.98 -13.87
C GLU A 158 -28.32 -0.89 -14.03
N ARG A 159 -27.99 0.37 -13.73
CA ARG A 159 -28.91 1.51 -13.96
C ARG A 159 -29.30 1.64 -15.43
N THR A 160 -28.34 1.45 -16.34
CA THR A 160 -28.60 1.49 -17.78
C THR A 160 -29.47 0.32 -18.22
N ARG A 161 -29.24 -0.87 -17.69
CA ARG A 161 -30.06 -2.08 -17.96
C ARG A 161 -31.49 -1.87 -17.49
N ILE A 162 -31.69 -1.45 -16.25
CA ILE A 162 -33.02 -1.18 -15.69
C ILE A 162 -33.75 -0.10 -16.49
N ALA A 163 -33.06 0.98 -16.88
CA ALA A 163 -33.66 2.05 -17.68
C ALA A 163 -34.21 1.54 -19.01
N ARG A 164 -33.48 0.64 -19.71
CA ARG A 164 -33.95 0.02 -20.95
C ARG A 164 -35.14 -0.90 -20.72
N GLU A 165 -35.05 -1.81 -19.74
CA GLU A 165 -36.15 -2.73 -19.40
C GLU A 165 -37.45 -1.95 -19.08
N VAL A 166 -37.34 -0.94 -18.23
CA VAL A 166 -38.50 -0.08 -17.88
C VAL A 166 -39.07 0.64 -19.11
N HIS A 167 -38.20 1.16 -19.98
CA HIS A 167 -38.64 1.85 -21.20
C HIS A 167 -39.33 0.90 -22.17
N ASP A 168 -38.73 -0.27 -22.41
CA ASP A 168 -39.19 -1.20 -23.42
C ASP A 168 -40.47 -1.94 -22.96
N GLU A 169 -40.49 -2.48 -21.75
CA GLU A 169 -41.63 -3.26 -21.27
C GLU A 169 -42.84 -2.36 -20.93
N LEU A 170 -42.64 -1.35 -20.06
CA LEU A 170 -43.74 -0.48 -19.64
C LEU A 170 -44.16 0.48 -20.75
N GLY A 171 -43.23 0.99 -21.52
CA GLY A 171 -43.51 1.88 -22.62
C GLY A 171 -44.33 1.24 -23.73
N GLN A 172 -43.95 -0.02 -24.10
CA GLN A 172 -44.69 -0.82 -25.10
C GLN A 172 -46.06 -1.21 -24.59
N ALA A 173 -46.18 -1.72 -23.34
CA ALA A 173 -47.46 -2.11 -22.75
C ALA A 173 -48.45 -0.93 -22.68
N LEU A 174 -48.00 0.20 -22.19
CA LEU A 174 -48.85 1.43 -22.11
C LEU A 174 -49.21 1.95 -23.48
N THR A 175 -48.36 1.88 -24.47
CA THR A 175 -48.66 2.30 -25.86
C THR A 175 -49.68 1.37 -26.47
N SER A 176 -49.61 0.06 -26.26
CA SER A 176 -50.63 -0.88 -26.71
C SER A 176 -51.99 -0.62 -26.05
N CYS A 177 -52.05 -0.43 -24.73
CA CYS A 177 -53.24 -0.06 -24.01
C CYS A 177 -53.90 1.22 -24.55
N LYS A 178 -53.09 2.23 -24.87
CA LYS A 178 -53.56 3.49 -25.47
C LYS A 178 -54.17 3.28 -26.83
N LEU A 179 -53.55 2.46 -27.69
CA LEU A 179 -54.10 2.14 -29.02
C LEU A 179 -55.43 1.40 -28.92
N ASP A 180 -55.52 0.40 -28.03
CA ASP A 180 -56.73 -0.35 -27.80
C ASP A 180 -57.87 0.52 -27.29
N LEU A 181 -57.61 1.40 -26.34
CA LEU A 181 -58.57 2.38 -25.84
C LEU A 181 -59.05 3.38 -26.94
N SER A 182 -58.15 3.82 -27.76
CA SER A 182 -58.47 4.71 -28.88
C SER A 182 -59.32 3.99 -29.91
N TRP A 183 -59.02 2.74 -30.21
CA TRP A 183 -59.84 1.89 -31.09
C TRP A 183 -61.24 1.68 -30.54
N ILE A 184 -61.37 1.29 -29.24
CA ILE A 184 -62.68 1.16 -28.57
C ILE A 184 -63.47 2.43 -28.63
N ALA A 185 -62.86 3.58 -28.27
CA ALA A 185 -63.52 4.89 -28.32
C ALA A 185 -64.05 5.23 -29.72
N SER A 186 -63.33 4.83 -30.77
CA SER A 186 -63.74 5.09 -32.18
C SER A 186 -64.89 4.22 -32.64
N LYS A 187 -65.20 3.12 -31.95
CA LYS A 187 -66.29 2.20 -32.27
C LYS A 187 -67.55 2.41 -31.41
N LEU A 188 -67.48 3.21 -30.37
CA LEU A 188 -68.61 3.52 -29.50
C LEU A 188 -69.63 4.38 -30.26
N PRO A 189 -70.95 4.06 -30.20
CA PRO A 189 -72.03 4.88 -30.71
C PRO A 189 -72.03 6.26 -30.04
N GLY A 190 -72.37 7.31 -30.79
CA GLY A 190 -72.36 8.69 -30.33
C GLY A 190 -73.34 9.06 -29.19
N ASP A 191 -74.33 8.22 -28.94
CA ASP A 191 -75.28 8.27 -27.82
C ASP A 191 -74.68 7.84 -26.48
N LEU A 192 -73.56 7.14 -26.49
CA LEU A 192 -72.87 6.66 -25.29
C LEU A 192 -71.81 7.67 -24.81
N LYS A 193 -72.09 8.98 -24.81
CA LYS A 193 -71.17 10.06 -24.39
C LYS A 193 -70.40 9.76 -23.10
N PRO A 194 -71.00 9.28 -22.00
CA PRO A 194 -70.26 9.01 -20.76
C PRO A 194 -69.16 8.00 -20.92
N LEU A 195 -69.30 6.98 -21.80
CA LEU A 195 -68.28 5.97 -22.07
C LEU A 195 -67.16 6.55 -22.94
N VAL A 196 -67.48 7.39 -23.93
CA VAL A 196 -66.48 8.06 -24.75
C VAL A 196 -65.65 9.00 -23.91
N ASP A 197 -66.27 9.78 -23.01
CA ASP A 197 -65.57 10.70 -22.11
C ASP A 197 -64.65 9.96 -21.13
N LYS A 198 -65.12 8.76 -20.64
CA LYS A 198 -64.32 7.92 -19.79
C LYS A 198 -63.10 7.34 -20.52
N ALA A 199 -63.27 6.86 -21.76
CA ALA A 199 -62.18 6.34 -22.59
C ALA A 199 -61.14 7.45 -22.87
N ARG A 200 -61.58 8.68 -23.13
CA ARG A 200 -60.69 9.82 -23.29
C ARG A 200 -59.90 10.13 -22.04
N ALA A 201 -60.54 10.21 -20.89
CA ALA A 201 -59.86 10.40 -19.59
C ALA A 201 -58.85 9.32 -19.29
N LEU A 202 -59.14 8.04 -19.63
CA LEU A 202 -58.16 6.92 -19.48
C LEU A 202 -56.98 7.11 -20.43
N THR A 203 -57.18 7.58 -21.66
CA THR A 203 -56.08 7.82 -22.61
C THR A 203 -55.16 8.91 -22.10
N GLU A 204 -55.72 10.00 -21.55
CA GLU A 204 -54.93 11.08 -20.93
C GLU A 204 -54.09 10.59 -19.72
N HIS A 205 -54.66 9.68 -18.92
CA HIS A 205 -53.98 9.07 -17.79
C HIS A 205 -52.77 8.20 -18.24
N ILE A 206 -53.00 7.40 -19.31
CA ILE A 206 -51.93 6.61 -19.91
C ILE A 206 -50.83 7.51 -20.47
N ASP A 207 -51.18 8.61 -21.16
CA ASP A 207 -50.19 9.55 -21.66
C ASP A 207 -49.33 10.16 -20.52
N SER A 208 -49.97 10.54 -19.41
CA SER A 208 -49.26 11.04 -18.23
C SER A 208 -48.33 10.00 -17.65
N THR A 209 -48.77 8.71 -17.61
CA THR A 209 -48.00 7.59 -17.14
C THR A 209 -46.78 7.32 -18.05
N ILE A 210 -46.97 7.36 -19.37
CA ILE A 210 -45.88 7.26 -20.37
C ILE A 210 -44.84 8.34 -20.15
N GLN A 211 -45.25 9.58 -19.91
CA GLN A 211 -44.34 10.69 -19.62
C GLN A 211 -43.53 10.41 -18.33
N THR A 212 -44.18 9.86 -17.29
CA THR A 212 -43.53 9.51 -16.03
C THR A 212 -42.49 8.39 -16.22
N VAL A 213 -42.83 7.34 -16.98
CA VAL A 213 -41.92 6.24 -17.31
C VAL A 213 -40.71 6.79 -18.07
N ARG A 214 -40.92 7.66 -19.09
CA ARG A 214 -39.81 8.26 -19.83
C ARG A 214 -38.90 9.09 -18.94
N ARG A 215 -39.46 9.89 -18.02
CA ARG A 215 -38.69 10.68 -17.07
C ARG A 215 -37.84 9.77 -16.15
N ILE A 216 -38.44 8.74 -15.57
CA ILE A 216 -37.71 7.79 -14.69
C ILE A 216 -36.58 7.11 -15.47
N SER A 217 -36.85 6.62 -16.68
CA SER A 217 -35.83 5.98 -17.53
C SER A 217 -34.67 6.94 -17.86
N SER A 218 -34.98 8.23 -18.09
CA SER A 218 -34.00 9.29 -18.33
C SER A 218 -33.14 9.61 -17.10
N GLU A 219 -33.75 9.63 -15.89
CA GLU A 219 -33.04 9.86 -14.63
C GLU A 219 -32.14 8.67 -14.24
N LEU A 220 -32.53 7.45 -14.61
CA LEU A 220 -31.71 6.27 -14.42
C LEU A 220 -30.54 6.19 -15.39
N ARG A 221 -30.66 6.77 -16.58
CA ARG A 221 -29.63 6.83 -17.60
C ARG A 221 -29.27 8.30 -17.86
N PRO A 222 -28.23 8.87 -17.23
CA PRO A 222 -27.78 10.23 -17.54
C PRO A 222 -27.38 10.28 -19.03
N GLY A 223 -28.23 10.88 -19.84
CA GLY A 223 -28.18 10.84 -21.30
C GLY A 223 -27.10 11.69 -21.98
N VAL A 224 -25.99 11.98 -21.31
CA VAL A 224 -24.92 12.83 -21.87
C VAL A 224 -24.02 12.10 -22.88
N LEU A 225 -24.03 10.77 -22.89
CA LEU A 225 -23.08 10.00 -23.74
C LEU A 225 -23.70 9.33 -24.98
N ASP A 226 -25.04 9.27 -25.11
CA ASP A 226 -25.67 8.52 -26.21
C ASP A 226 -26.03 9.36 -27.45
N HIS A 227 -26.02 10.69 -27.36
CA HIS A 227 -26.33 11.56 -28.50
C HIS A 227 -25.17 12.37 -29.08
N LEU A 228 -24.06 12.40 -28.38
CA LEU A 228 -22.83 13.00 -28.88
C LEU A 228 -21.72 11.98 -28.72
N GLY A 229 -21.33 11.35 -29.82
CA GLY A 229 -20.13 10.52 -29.83
C GLY A 229 -18.98 11.32 -29.21
N LEU A 230 -17.99 10.62 -28.61
CA LEU A 230 -16.84 11.16 -27.87
C LEU A 230 -16.09 12.33 -28.60
N VAL A 231 -16.41 12.60 -29.86
CA VAL A 231 -15.79 13.62 -30.73
C VAL A 231 -16.37 15.01 -30.55
N ALA A 232 -17.51 15.17 -29.88
CA ALA A 232 -18.16 16.50 -29.69
C ALA A 232 -17.93 17.08 -28.28
N ALA A 233 -17.18 16.41 -27.41
CA ALA A 233 -16.91 16.84 -26.03
C ALA A 233 -15.44 17.25 -25.80
N ILE A 234 -14.64 17.46 -26.87
CA ILE A 234 -13.29 18.03 -26.79
C ILE A 234 -13.25 19.37 -27.50
#